data_2a170734b6dfab6b73d04f3a719ea3f7
#
_entry.id   2a170734b6dfab6b73d04f3a719ea3f7
#
_cell.length_a   1.000
_cell.length_b   1.000
_cell.length_c   1.000
_cell.angle_alpha   90.00
_cell.angle_beta   90.00
_cell.angle_gamma   90.00
#
_symmetry.space_group_name_H-M   'P 1'
#
loop_
_entity.id
_entity.type
_entity.pdbx_description
1 polymer ?
#
loop_
_entity_poly.entity_id
_entity_poly.type
_entity_poly.pdbx_seq_one_letter_code
_entity_poly.pdbx_strand_id
1 'polypeptide(L)'
;NILVVDDEKEIADVIELYLKNDQYNVLKFYTGQEALDCIASTKIDLAILDIMLPDVDGFQILKQIREKYTFPVIMLTAKTEYMDKITGLTLGADDYIPKPFNPLELVARVKAQIRRYTQYNEGTKDEGDVIDFGGLFLNRQSHECTYNEVPLTLTPIEFDILWLLCENRGKVISSEELFHKVWKEECYKNSNNTVMVHIRHLREKMNGPTGKSDFIKTVWGVGYKVEE
;
A
#
# COMPACT_ATOMS: atom_id res chain seq x y z
N ASN A 1 -8.09 -10.71 10.01
CA ASN A 1 -7.79 -9.90 11.20
C ASN A 1 -7.41 -8.49 10.74
N ILE A 2 -8.14 -7.50 11.23
CA ILE A 2 -7.82 -6.07 11.02
C ILE A 2 -7.30 -5.52 12.33
N LEU A 3 -6.07 -5.00 12.30
CA LEU A 3 -5.47 -4.29 13.42
C LEU A 3 -5.93 -2.83 13.38
N VAL A 4 -6.41 -2.30 14.50
CA VAL A 4 -6.78 -0.90 14.67
C VAL A 4 -6.00 -0.32 15.84
N VAL A 5 -5.24 0.75 15.61
CA VAL A 5 -4.42 1.42 16.62
C VAL A 5 -4.73 2.90 16.59
N ASP A 6 -5.37 3.37 17.67
CA ASP A 6 -5.77 4.77 17.84
C ASP A 6 -5.92 5.04 19.36
N ASP A 7 -5.30 6.06 19.88
CA ASP A 7 -5.37 6.39 21.32
C ASP A 7 -6.73 7.00 21.72
N GLU A 8 -7.47 7.54 20.74
CA GLU A 8 -8.85 8.00 20.90
C GLU A 8 -9.82 6.80 20.89
N LYS A 9 -10.24 6.34 22.07
CA LYS A 9 -11.11 5.15 22.22
C LYS A 9 -12.39 5.23 21.42
N GLU A 10 -13.00 6.41 21.34
CA GLU A 10 -14.24 6.65 20.61
C GLU A 10 -14.05 6.41 19.09
N ILE A 11 -12.91 6.79 18.55
CA ILE A 11 -12.56 6.57 17.13
C ILE A 11 -12.36 5.08 16.90
N ALA A 12 -11.53 4.43 17.72
CA ALA A 12 -11.28 2.99 17.64
C ALA A 12 -12.56 2.16 17.78
N ASP A 13 -13.49 2.58 18.67
CA ASP A 13 -14.79 1.91 18.89
C ASP A 13 -15.71 2.07 17.67
N VAL A 14 -15.76 3.24 17.05
CA VAL A 14 -16.52 3.48 15.81
C VAL A 14 -15.97 2.62 14.68
N ILE A 15 -14.66 2.58 14.49
CA ILE A 15 -14.02 1.76 13.46
C ILE A 15 -14.37 0.28 13.68
N GLU A 16 -14.20 -0.20 14.91
CA GLU A 16 -14.52 -1.58 15.27
C GLU A 16 -15.99 -1.93 14.98
N LEU A 17 -16.94 -1.06 15.36
CA LEU A 17 -18.36 -1.27 15.15
C LEU A 17 -18.68 -1.48 13.66
N TYR A 18 -18.19 -0.60 12.82
CA TYR A 18 -18.47 -0.68 11.38
C TYR A 18 -17.77 -1.87 10.71
N LEU A 19 -16.55 -2.20 11.08
CA LEU A 19 -15.82 -3.34 10.53
C LEU A 19 -16.43 -4.69 10.99
N LYS A 20 -16.89 -4.79 12.23
CA LYS A 20 -17.59 -5.99 12.74
C LYS A 20 -18.92 -6.23 12.02
N ASN A 21 -19.65 -5.18 11.63
CA ASN A 21 -20.86 -5.32 10.81
C ASN A 21 -20.57 -6.00 9.47
N ASP A 22 -19.37 -5.85 8.95
CA ASP A 22 -18.88 -6.51 7.72
C ASP A 22 -18.13 -7.83 8.01
N GLN A 23 -18.32 -8.41 9.20
CA GLN A 23 -17.79 -9.71 9.66
C GLN A 23 -16.26 -9.79 9.76
N TYR A 24 -15.57 -8.67 9.86
CA TYR A 24 -14.14 -8.65 10.13
C TYR A 24 -13.84 -8.92 11.62
N ASN A 25 -12.76 -9.66 11.86
CA ASN A 25 -12.19 -9.76 13.20
C ASN A 25 -11.29 -8.55 13.45
N VAL A 26 -11.62 -7.75 14.47
CA VAL A 26 -10.91 -6.50 14.79
C VAL A 26 -10.10 -6.68 16.06
N LEU A 27 -8.80 -6.39 15.95
CA LEU A 27 -7.86 -6.37 17.07
C LEU A 27 -7.52 -4.90 17.34
N LYS A 28 -7.99 -4.40 18.49
CA LYS A 28 -7.96 -2.98 18.83
C LYS A 28 -6.95 -2.71 19.93
N PHE A 29 -6.08 -1.73 19.71
CA PHE A 29 -5.06 -1.27 20.64
C PHE A 29 -5.03 0.25 20.73
N TYR A 30 -4.55 0.77 21.85
CA TYR A 30 -4.50 2.20 22.12
C TYR A 30 -3.07 2.73 22.25
N THR A 31 -2.09 1.85 22.12
CA THR A 31 -0.67 2.15 22.17
C THR A 31 0.07 1.43 21.03
N GLY A 32 1.15 2.05 20.55
CA GLY A 32 1.95 1.47 19.48
C GLY A 32 2.69 0.20 19.91
N GLN A 33 3.13 0.12 21.16
CA GLN A 33 3.87 -1.05 21.66
C GLN A 33 2.97 -2.30 21.70
N GLU A 34 1.72 -2.18 22.20
CA GLU A 34 0.77 -3.30 22.21
C GLU A 34 0.47 -3.79 20.79
N ALA A 35 0.36 -2.87 19.83
CA ALA A 35 0.16 -3.20 18.43
C ALA A 35 1.34 -3.98 17.84
N LEU A 36 2.58 -3.57 18.11
CA LEU A 36 3.78 -4.26 17.65
C LEU A 36 3.88 -5.67 18.24
N ASP A 37 3.55 -5.86 19.50
CA ASP A 37 3.55 -7.16 20.17
C ASP A 37 2.48 -8.09 19.55
N CYS A 38 1.31 -7.55 19.22
CA CYS A 38 0.26 -8.28 18.49
C CYS A 38 0.70 -8.71 17.09
N ILE A 39 1.31 -7.81 16.32
CA ILE A 39 1.82 -8.09 14.96
C ILE A 39 2.86 -9.21 14.97
N ALA A 40 3.69 -9.28 16.02
CA ALA A 40 4.71 -10.32 16.15
C ALA A 40 4.13 -11.73 16.40
N SER A 41 2.92 -11.82 16.94
CA SER A 41 2.30 -13.08 17.42
C SER A 41 1.05 -13.49 16.63
N THR A 42 0.44 -12.58 15.89
CA THR A 42 -0.85 -12.80 15.23
C THR A 42 -0.76 -12.45 13.74
N LYS A 43 -1.37 -13.28 12.89
CA LYS A 43 -1.50 -12.96 11.46
C LYS A 43 -2.46 -11.79 11.28
N ILE A 44 -1.96 -10.71 10.73
CA ILE A 44 -2.70 -9.50 10.36
C ILE A 44 -2.91 -9.49 8.84
N ASP A 45 -4.12 -9.11 8.41
CA ASP A 45 -4.48 -9.01 6.99
C ASP A 45 -4.56 -7.55 6.53
N LEU A 46 -4.74 -6.60 7.46
CA LEU A 46 -4.70 -5.15 7.24
C LEU A 46 -4.50 -4.43 8.57
N ALA A 47 -3.75 -3.32 8.55
CA ALA A 47 -3.66 -2.43 9.71
C ALA A 47 -4.23 -1.04 9.41
N ILE A 48 -4.89 -0.44 10.39
CA ILE A 48 -5.32 0.95 10.44
C ILE A 48 -4.56 1.58 11.60
N LEU A 49 -3.72 2.57 11.31
CA LEU A 49 -2.81 3.17 12.30
C LEU A 49 -3.04 4.67 12.38
N ASP A 50 -3.28 5.18 13.59
CA ASP A 50 -3.12 6.61 13.82
C ASP A 50 -1.64 7.00 13.78
N ILE A 51 -1.37 8.19 13.26
CA ILE A 51 -0.02 8.77 13.26
C ILE A 51 0.35 9.21 14.68
N MET A 52 -0.56 9.87 15.37
CA MET A 52 -0.32 10.54 16.65
C MET A 52 -0.63 9.62 17.83
N LEU A 53 0.25 8.65 18.10
CA LEU A 53 0.12 7.77 19.27
C LEU A 53 1.00 8.27 20.43
N PRO A 54 0.62 7.97 21.69
CA PRO A 54 1.29 8.56 22.87
C PRO A 54 2.70 7.99 23.17
N ASP A 55 3.02 6.81 22.65
CA ASP A 55 4.24 6.06 22.96
C ASP A 55 5.16 5.90 21.75
N VAL A 56 4.65 5.34 20.66
CA VAL A 56 5.40 5.09 19.42
C VAL A 56 4.64 5.72 18.27
N ASP A 57 5.27 6.63 17.54
CA ASP A 57 4.72 7.27 16.36
C ASP A 57 4.26 6.23 15.32
N GLY A 58 3.05 6.42 14.75
CA GLY A 58 2.48 5.52 13.75
C GLY A 58 3.38 5.28 12.53
N PHE A 59 4.22 6.26 12.18
CA PHE A 59 5.21 6.08 11.11
C PHE A 59 6.33 5.12 11.51
N GLN A 60 6.74 5.11 12.77
CA GLN A 60 7.72 4.15 13.26
C GLN A 60 7.16 2.73 13.25
N ILE A 61 5.88 2.57 13.61
CA ILE A 61 5.18 1.28 13.51
C ILE A 61 5.12 0.83 12.06
N LEU A 62 4.72 1.71 11.13
CA LEU A 62 4.67 1.43 9.70
C LEU A 62 6.05 0.97 9.18
N LYS A 63 7.11 1.66 9.54
CA LYS A 63 8.48 1.28 9.15
C LYS A 63 8.83 -0.14 9.63
N GLN A 64 8.55 -0.47 10.89
CA GLN A 64 8.80 -1.81 11.44
C GLN A 64 7.95 -2.89 10.74
N ILE A 65 6.69 -2.57 10.40
CA ILE A 65 5.84 -3.46 9.60
C ILE A 65 6.51 -3.72 8.25
N ARG A 66 6.97 -2.69 7.55
CA ARG A 66 7.56 -2.82 6.21
C ARG A 66 8.91 -3.53 6.15
N GLU A 67 9.59 -3.66 7.27
CA GLU A 67 10.80 -4.50 7.38
C GLU A 67 10.50 -6.01 7.23
N LYS A 68 9.29 -6.46 7.56
CA LYS A 68 8.95 -7.89 7.65
C LYS A 68 7.66 -8.28 6.94
N TYR A 69 6.74 -7.35 6.73
CA TYR A 69 5.39 -7.64 6.28
C TYR A 69 4.95 -6.75 5.11
N THR A 70 4.06 -7.30 4.28
CA THR A 70 3.51 -6.63 3.09
C THR A 70 2.00 -6.42 3.16
N PHE A 71 1.35 -6.81 4.25
CA PHE A 71 -0.08 -6.57 4.39
C PHE A 71 -0.40 -5.06 4.29
N PRO A 72 -1.57 -4.69 3.75
CA PRO A 72 -1.92 -3.28 3.55
C PRO A 72 -2.03 -2.51 4.86
N VAL A 73 -1.56 -1.26 4.83
CA VAL A 73 -1.62 -0.33 5.96
C VAL A 73 -2.31 0.96 5.52
N ILE A 74 -3.38 1.33 6.23
CA ILE A 74 -4.08 2.60 6.09
C ILE A 74 -3.68 3.49 7.27
N MET A 75 -3.19 4.69 6.98
CA MET A 75 -2.86 5.67 8.02
C MET A 75 -4.03 6.61 8.28
N LEU A 76 -4.35 6.87 9.54
CA LEU A 76 -5.26 7.94 9.96
C LEU A 76 -4.42 9.17 10.28
N THR A 77 -4.83 10.33 9.79
CA THR A 77 -4.06 11.58 9.96
C THR A 77 -4.95 12.75 10.32
N ALA A 78 -4.48 13.61 11.23
CA ALA A 78 -5.12 14.90 11.44
C ALA A 78 -4.98 15.77 10.18
N LYS A 79 -6.04 16.48 9.80
CA LYS A 79 -6.23 17.19 8.52
C LYS A 79 -5.17 18.26 8.17
N THR A 80 -4.26 18.58 9.06
CA THR A 80 -3.46 19.81 9.03
C THR A 80 -2.05 19.68 8.47
N GLU A 81 -1.50 18.47 8.24
CA GLU A 81 -0.12 18.37 7.82
C GLU A 81 0.05 17.64 6.48
N TYR A 82 0.16 18.46 5.42
CA TYR A 82 0.55 18.02 4.08
C TYR A 82 1.86 17.22 4.08
N MET A 83 2.76 17.55 5.03
CA MET A 83 4.04 16.86 5.21
C MET A 83 3.87 15.44 5.75
N ASP A 84 2.88 15.16 6.60
CA ASP A 84 2.63 13.83 7.15
C ASP A 84 2.20 12.84 6.06
N LYS A 85 1.38 13.29 5.11
CA LYS A 85 0.99 12.46 3.96
C LYS A 85 2.18 12.09 3.08
N ILE A 86 3.09 13.03 2.84
CA ILE A 86 4.30 12.76 2.05
C ILE A 86 5.24 11.83 2.82
N THR A 87 5.42 12.08 4.12
CA THR A 87 6.30 11.27 4.97
C THR A 87 5.81 9.84 5.07
N GLY A 88 4.54 9.63 5.32
CA GLY A 88 4.02 8.28 5.49
C GLY A 88 3.92 7.50 4.18
N LEU A 89 3.54 8.15 3.06
CA LEU A 89 3.65 7.53 1.74
C LEU A 89 5.11 7.13 1.46
N THR A 90 6.06 8.01 1.81
CA THR A 90 7.51 7.72 1.72
C THR A 90 7.92 6.51 2.58
N LEU A 91 7.17 6.17 3.62
CA LEU A 91 7.40 5.02 4.50
C LEU A 91 6.63 3.76 4.07
N GLY A 92 5.81 3.81 3.01
CA GLY A 92 5.17 2.64 2.41
C GLY A 92 3.75 2.35 2.91
N ALA A 93 2.98 3.36 3.35
CA ALA A 93 1.54 3.20 3.57
C ALA A 93 0.81 3.00 2.23
N ASP A 94 -0.23 2.19 2.23
CA ASP A 94 -1.03 1.92 1.03
C ASP A 94 -2.15 2.94 0.83
N ASP A 95 -2.63 3.56 1.92
CA ASP A 95 -3.67 4.59 1.86
C ASP A 95 -3.62 5.53 3.06
N TYR A 96 -4.31 6.70 2.93
CA TYR A 96 -4.40 7.75 3.94
C TYR A 96 -5.82 8.26 4.07
N ILE A 97 -6.32 8.31 5.29
CA ILE A 97 -7.65 8.81 5.62
C ILE A 97 -7.51 9.98 6.60
N PRO A 98 -7.90 11.20 6.22
CA PRO A 98 -7.87 12.35 7.13
C PRO A 98 -8.97 12.25 8.18
N LYS A 99 -8.65 12.55 9.45
CA LYS A 99 -9.62 12.79 10.50
C LYS A 99 -10.19 14.23 10.39
N PRO A 100 -11.50 14.48 10.56
CA PRO A 100 -12.55 13.48 10.74
C PRO A 100 -12.93 12.80 9.43
N PHE A 101 -13.22 11.49 9.47
CA PHE A 101 -13.58 10.68 8.31
C PHE A 101 -15.03 10.17 8.39
N ASN A 102 -15.57 9.78 7.24
CA ASN A 102 -16.81 9.03 7.18
C ASN A 102 -16.52 7.54 7.42
N PRO A 103 -17.13 6.89 8.43
CA PRO A 103 -16.89 5.47 8.71
C PRO A 103 -17.21 4.55 7.51
N LEU A 104 -18.20 4.88 6.69
CA LEU A 104 -18.54 4.11 5.50
C LEU A 104 -17.45 4.22 4.42
N GLU A 105 -16.81 5.39 4.30
CA GLU A 105 -15.65 5.58 3.41
C GLU A 105 -14.48 4.71 3.88
N LEU A 106 -14.16 4.73 5.17
CA LEU A 106 -13.11 3.88 5.75
C LEU A 106 -13.37 2.41 5.45
N VAL A 107 -14.59 1.91 5.68
CA VAL A 107 -14.94 0.52 5.38
C VAL A 107 -14.80 0.20 3.90
N ALA A 108 -15.20 1.10 3.01
CA ALA A 108 -15.04 0.90 1.57
C ALA A 108 -13.55 0.76 1.18
N ARG A 109 -12.68 1.60 1.74
CA ARG A 109 -11.22 1.55 1.54
C ARG A 109 -10.62 0.26 2.10
N VAL A 110 -11.00 -0.14 3.31
CA VAL A 110 -10.58 -1.41 3.91
C VAL A 110 -10.96 -2.59 3.03
N LYS A 111 -12.22 -2.65 2.54
CA LYS A 111 -12.66 -3.70 1.62
C LYS A 111 -11.86 -3.72 0.32
N ALA A 112 -11.56 -2.55 -0.23
CA ALA A 112 -10.76 -2.45 -1.45
C ALA A 112 -9.33 -2.97 -1.23
N GLN A 113 -8.69 -2.62 -0.11
CA GLN A 113 -7.34 -3.08 0.22
C GLN A 113 -7.30 -4.59 0.52
N ILE A 114 -8.26 -5.11 1.31
CA ILE A 114 -8.34 -6.55 1.61
C ILE A 114 -8.63 -7.34 0.34
N ARG A 115 -9.60 -6.92 -0.49
CA ARG A 115 -9.89 -7.59 -1.76
C ARG A 115 -8.66 -7.66 -2.64
N ARG A 116 -7.90 -6.57 -2.76
CA ARG A 116 -6.64 -6.55 -3.50
C ARG A 116 -5.65 -7.55 -2.92
N TYR A 117 -5.45 -7.56 -1.60
CA TYR A 117 -4.53 -8.45 -0.90
C TYR A 117 -4.96 -9.93 -0.96
N THR A 118 -6.25 -10.25 -0.93
CA THR A 118 -6.76 -11.63 -0.95
C THR A 118 -6.97 -12.18 -2.36
N GLN A 119 -7.36 -11.36 -3.34
CA GLN A 119 -7.48 -11.81 -4.74
C GLN A 119 -6.16 -12.34 -5.31
N TYR A 120 -5.03 -11.92 -4.74
CA TYR A 120 -3.72 -12.45 -5.09
C TYR A 120 -3.44 -13.86 -4.52
N ASN A 121 -4.24 -14.34 -3.56
CA ASN A 121 -4.05 -15.65 -2.92
C ASN A 121 -5.00 -16.76 -3.44
N GLU A 122 -5.99 -16.44 -4.28
CA GLU A 122 -6.96 -17.38 -4.83
C GLU A 122 -6.90 -17.42 -6.37
N GLY A 123 -5.92 -18.14 -6.91
CA GLY A 123 -5.64 -18.15 -8.34
C GLY A 123 -6.54 -19.09 -9.16
N THR A 124 -7.12 -18.56 -10.25
CA THR A 124 -7.54 -19.32 -11.44
C THR A 124 -6.49 -19.12 -12.54
N LYS A 125 -6.05 -20.23 -13.17
CA LYS A 125 -4.98 -20.21 -14.20
C LYS A 125 -5.49 -19.58 -15.50
N ASP A 126 -5.06 -18.34 -15.78
CA ASP A 126 -5.15 -17.73 -17.11
C ASP A 126 -3.74 -17.42 -17.63
N GLU A 127 -3.49 -17.72 -18.90
CA GLU A 127 -2.17 -17.50 -19.55
C GLU A 127 -1.74 -16.01 -19.61
N GLY A 128 -2.63 -15.06 -19.22
CA GLY A 128 -2.37 -13.63 -19.14
C GLY A 128 -1.83 -13.13 -17.80
N ASP A 129 -1.65 -14.02 -16.81
CA ASP A 129 -1.29 -13.64 -15.44
C ASP A 129 0.23 -13.64 -15.16
N VAL A 130 1.06 -13.76 -16.19
CA VAL A 130 2.51 -13.73 -16.08
C VAL A 130 3.10 -12.70 -17.02
N ILE A 131 3.99 -11.88 -16.50
CA ILE A 131 4.85 -10.96 -17.27
C ILE A 131 6.29 -11.40 -17.05
N ASP A 132 6.97 -11.75 -18.14
CA ASP A 132 8.40 -12.08 -18.16
C ASP A 132 9.05 -11.20 -19.22
N PHE A 133 9.76 -10.17 -18.77
CA PHE A 133 10.30 -9.15 -19.67
C PHE A 133 11.41 -8.33 -18.99
N GLY A 134 12.51 -8.10 -19.73
CA GLY A 134 13.58 -7.19 -19.28
C GLY A 134 14.25 -7.57 -17.96
N GLY A 135 14.30 -8.88 -17.64
CA GLY A 135 14.78 -9.43 -16.38
C GLY A 135 13.75 -9.35 -15.23
N LEU A 136 12.57 -8.80 -15.48
CA LEU A 136 11.46 -8.79 -14.53
C LEU A 136 10.55 -9.98 -14.80
N PHE A 137 10.26 -10.74 -13.75
CA PHE A 137 9.21 -11.75 -13.72
C PHE A 137 8.15 -11.33 -12.71
N LEU A 138 6.90 -11.28 -13.15
CA LEU A 138 5.72 -11.04 -12.32
C LEU A 138 4.70 -12.14 -12.54
N ASN A 139 4.19 -12.70 -11.46
CA ASN A 139 3.07 -13.61 -11.50
C ASN A 139 1.93 -13.02 -10.67
N ARG A 140 0.81 -12.70 -11.34
CA ARG A 140 -0.34 -12.05 -10.69
C ARG A 140 -1.07 -12.97 -9.73
N GLN A 141 -1.03 -14.28 -9.96
CA GLN A 141 -1.72 -15.26 -9.12
C GLN A 141 -0.96 -15.54 -7.82
N SER A 142 0.36 -15.79 -7.92
CA SER A 142 1.18 -16.05 -6.74
C SER A 142 1.70 -14.77 -6.08
N HIS A 143 1.49 -13.61 -6.72
CA HIS A 143 2.06 -12.32 -6.33
C HIS A 143 3.59 -12.33 -6.24
N GLU A 144 4.20 -13.26 -6.95
CA GLU A 144 5.65 -13.38 -7.04
C GLU A 144 6.20 -12.31 -7.97
N CYS A 145 7.28 -11.71 -7.52
CA CYS A 145 8.07 -10.78 -8.31
C CYS A 145 9.55 -11.11 -8.16
N THR A 146 10.24 -11.24 -9.28
CA THR A 146 11.71 -11.27 -9.29
C THR A 146 12.25 -10.26 -10.30
N TYR A 147 13.40 -9.68 -10.01
CA TYR A 147 14.11 -8.81 -10.92
C TYR A 147 15.58 -9.22 -11.01
N ASN A 148 16.03 -9.58 -12.22
CA ASN A 148 17.34 -10.18 -12.46
C ASN A 148 17.61 -11.38 -11.53
N GLU A 149 16.62 -12.28 -11.45
CA GLU A 149 16.64 -13.50 -10.61
C GLU A 149 16.62 -13.24 -9.09
N VAL A 150 16.58 -11.98 -8.64
CA VAL A 150 16.49 -11.62 -7.23
C VAL A 150 15.03 -11.43 -6.84
N PRO A 151 14.52 -12.16 -5.82
CA PRO A 151 13.16 -11.96 -5.33
C PRO A 151 12.93 -10.54 -4.80
N LEU A 152 11.82 -9.92 -5.21
CA LEU A 152 11.38 -8.61 -4.74
C LEU A 152 10.12 -8.77 -3.89
N THR A 153 10.17 -8.26 -2.67
CA THR A 153 9.01 -8.19 -1.79
C THR A 153 8.26 -6.89 -2.02
N LEU A 154 7.14 -6.96 -2.73
CA LEU A 154 6.30 -5.79 -3.07
C LEU A 154 5.04 -5.75 -2.19
N THR A 155 4.58 -4.54 -1.86
CA THR A 155 3.23 -4.35 -1.33
C THR A 155 2.21 -4.53 -2.46
N PRO A 156 0.92 -4.79 -2.16
CA PRO A 156 -0.11 -4.94 -3.18
C PRO A 156 -0.18 -3.75 -4.15
N ILE A 157 -0.05 -2.52 -3.65
CA ILE A 157 -0.04 -1.30 -4.46
C ILE A 157 1.18 -1.23 -5.37
N GLU A 158 2.36 -1.54 -4.86
CA GLU A 158 3.59 -1.55 -5.66
C GLU A 158 3.51 -2.59 -6.78
N PHE A 159 2.97 -3.76 -6.48
CA PHE A 159 2.75 -4.81 -7.47
C PHE A 159 1.79 -4.36 -8.57
N ASP A 160 0.63 -3.79 -8.20
CA ASP A 160 -0.37 -3.30 -9.15
C ASP A 160 0.18 -2.18 -10.04
N ILE A 161 0.95 -1.24 -9.48
CA ILE A 161 1.61 -0.18 -10.27
C ILE A 161 2.59 -0.79 -11.29
N LEU A 162 3.46 -1.70 -10.81
CA LEU A 162 4.47 -2.33 -11.67
C LEU A 162 3.82 -3.17 -12.77
N TRP A 163 2.79 -3.97 -12.41
CA TRP A 163 2.00 -4.72 -13.37
C TRP A 163 1.40 -3.84 -14.46
N LEU A 164 0.70 -2.76 -14.05
CA LEU A 164 0.03 -1.85 -14.98
C LEU A 164 1.01 -1.17 -15.95
N LEU A 165 2.20 -0.79 -15.47
CA LEU A 165 3.25 -0.23 -16.30
C LEU A 165 3.78 -1.24 -17.32
N CYS A 166 4.01 -2.49 -16.90
CA CYS A 166 4.49 -3.56 -17.75
C CYS A 166 3.46 -4.02 -18.79
N GLU A 167 2.19 -4.10 -18.40
CA GLU A 167 1.07 -4.40 -19.31
C GLU A 167 0.94 -3.33 -20.43
N ASN A 168 1.32 -2.09 -20.13
CA ASN A 168 1.31 -0.95 -21.06
C ASN A 168 2.71 -0.50 -21.47
N ARG A 169 3.68 -1.43 -21.54
CA ARG A 169 5.06 -1.11 -21.93
C ARG A 169 5.12 -0.32 -23.23
N GLY A 170 6.10 0.55 -23.36
CA GLY A 170 6.24 1.49 -24.48
C GLY A 170 5.35 2.72 -24.38
N LYS A 171 4.25 2.69 -23.59
CA LYS A 171 3.32 3.81 -23.42
C LYS A 171 3.61 4.58 -22.14
N VAL A 172 3.40 5.89 -22.17
CA VAL A 172 3.47 6.73 -20.97
C VAL A 172 2.09 6.72 -20.31
N ILE A 173 2.05 6.37 -19.01
CA ILE A 173 0.84 6.42 -18.20
C ILE A 173 0.99 7.61 -17.25
N SER A 174 -0.01 8.49 -17.20
CA SER A 174 0.01 9.64 -16.30
C SER A 174 -0.15 9.20 -14.84
N SER A 175 0.31 10.03 -13.89
CA SER A 175 0.12 9.76 -12.47
C SER A 175 -1.37 9.67 -12.10
N GLU A 176 -2.22 10.48 -12.76
CA GLU A 176 -3.68 10.44 -12.56
C GLU A 176 -4.28 9.12 -13.04
N GLU A 177 -3.87 8.65 -14.21
CA GLU A 177 -4.34 7.37 -14.77
C GLU A 177 -3.85 6.19 -13.92
N LEU A 178 -2.59 6.20 -13.47
CA LEU A 178 -2.05 5.20 -12.54
C LEU A 178 -2.86 5.17 -11.24
N PHE A 179 -3.11 6.35 -10.66
CA PHE A 179 -3.90 6.45 -9.44
C PHE A 179 -5.30 5.89 -9.65
N HIS A 180 -6.02 6.36 -10.66
CA HIS A 180 -7.39 5.92 -10.94
C HIS A 180 -7.48 4.40 -11.17
N LYS A 181 -6.56 3.81 -11.94
CA LYS A 181 -6.58 2.38 -12.24
C LYS A 181 -6.19 1.51 -11.05
N VAL A 182 -5.24 1.97 -10.23
CA VAL A 182 -4.73 1.20 -9.08
C VAL A 182 -5.63 1.38 -7.87
N TRP A 183 -6.02 2.60 -7.50
CA TRP A 183 -6.89 2.83 -6.33
C TRP A 183 -8.37 2.69 -6.64
N LYS A 184 -8.77 2.74 -7.93
CA LYS A 184 -10.18 2.69 -8.40
C LYS A 184 -11.04 3.81 -7.83
N GLU A 185 -10.44 4.96 -7.62
CA GLU A 185 -11.05 6.18 -7.08
C GLU A 185 -10.83 7.37 -8.02
N GLU A 186 -11.70 8.38 -7.93
CA GLU A 186 -11.48 9.64 -8.64
C GLU A 186 -10.27 10.38 -8.06
N CYS A 187 -9.50 11.04 -8.95
CA CYS A 187 -8.30 11.77 -8.55
C CYS A 187 -8.63 12.95 -7.65
N TYR A 188 -8.21 12.89 -6.39
CA TYR A 188 -8.15 14.06 -5.53
C TYR A 188 -6.87 14.86 -5.82
N LYS A 189 -6.86 16.15 -5.49
CA LYS A 189 -5.77 17.12 -5.78
C LYS A 189 -4.34 16.69 -5.39
N ASN A 190 -4.14 15.54 -4.72
CA ASN A 190 -2.86 15.05 -4.22
C ASN A 190 -2.47 13.64 -4.71
N SER A 191 -3.20 13.05 -5.64
CA SER A 191 -2.94 11.70 -6.16
C SER A 191 -1.56 11.54 -6.82
N ASN A 192 -1.04 12.60 -7.43
CA ASN A 192 0.26 12.59 -8.09
C ASN A 192 1.42 12.28 -7.12
N ASN A 193 1.37 12.80 -5.90
CA ASN A 193 2.42 12.56 -4.90
C ASN A 193 2.40 11.12 -4.39
N THR A 194 1.22 10.52 -4.25
CA THR A 194 1.06 9.12 -3.82
C THR A 194 1.73 8.17 -4.82
N VAL A 195 1.43 8.33 -6.11
CA VAL A 195 2.05 7.51 -7.17
C VAL A 195 3.56 7.69 -7.21
N MET A 196 4.04 8.94 -7.12
CA MET A 196 5.47 9.26 -7.16
C MET A 196 6.26 8.51 -6.08
N VAL A 197 5.69 8.38 -4.89
CA VAL A 197 6.36 7.71 -3.78
C VAL A 197 6.43 6.20 -3.98
N HIS A 198 5.36 5.56 -4.42
CA HIS A 198 5.39 4.13 -4.74
C HIS A 198 6.34 3.81 -5.90
N ILE A 199 6.42 4.68 -6.91
CA ILE A 199 7.42 4.55 -7.99
C ILE A 199 8.84 4.66 -7.43
N ARG A 200 9.08 5.55 -6.46
CA ARG A 200 10.38 5.64 -5.79
C ARG A 200 10.71 4.35 -5.05
N HIS A 201 9.80 3.80 -4.26
CA HIS A 201 10.00 2.54 -3.54
C HIS A 201 10.26 1.38 -4.48
N LEU A 202 9.50 1.27 -5.57
CA LEU A 202 9.73 0.27 -6.60
C LEU A 202 11.17 0.36 -7.14
N ARG A 203 11.62 1.57 -7.50
CA ARG A 203 13.00 1.79 -7.97
C ARG A 203 14.03 1.41 -6.92
N GLU A 204 13.83 1.79 -5.66
CA GLU A 204 14.72 1.43 -4.53
C GLU A 204 14.82 -0.09 -4.37
N LYS A 205 13.69 -0.81 -4.41
CA LYS A 205 13.66 -2.28 -4.34
C LYS A 205 14.31 -2.94 -5.55
N MET A 206 14.07 -2.43 -6.76
CA MET A 206 14.65 -2.95 -8.01
C MET A 206 16.13 -2.64 -8.16
N ASN A 207 16.62 -1.54 -7.59
CA ASN A 207 18.02 -1.14 -7.71
C ASN A 207 18.97 -2.07 -6.96
N GLY A 208 18.51 -2.77 -5.91
CA GLY A 208 19.35 -3.61 -5.07
C GLY A 208 20.59 -2.86 -4.54
N PRO A 209 21.58 -3.56 -3.96
CA PRO A 209 22.80 -2.95 -3.47
C PRO A 209 23.77 -2.50 -4.58
N THR A 210 23.51 -2.77 -5.85
CA THR A 210 24.48 -2.57 -6.95
C THR A 210 24.16 -1.42 -7.90
N GLY A 211 23.05 -0.67 -7.72
CA GLY A 211 22.94 0.55 -8.50
C GLY A 211 21.62 0.86 -9.20
N LYS A 212 21.65 1.67 -10.21
CA LYS A 212 20.52 2.33 -10.85
C LYS A 212 19.79 1.38 -11.80
N SER A 213 18.55 1.01 -11.49
CA SER A 213 17.63 0.45 -12.48
C SER A 213 16.90 1.59 -13.19
N ASP A 214 17.07 1.68 -14.50
CA ASP A 214 16.28 2.57 -15.36
C ASP A 214 15.01 1.88 -15.89
N PHE A 215 14.59 0.79 -15.27
CA PHE A 215 13.45 -0.01 -15.71
C PHE A 215 12.15 0.81 -15.78
N ILE A 216 11.85 1.59 -14.74
CA ILE A 216 10.73 2.53 -14.75
C ILE A 216 11.26 3.92 -15.05
N LYS A 217 10.91 4.48 -16.21
CA LYS A 217 11.34 5.82 -16.63
C LYS A 217 10.31 6.88 -16.28
N THR A 218 10.78 8.06 -15.88
CA THR A 218 9.95 9.26 -15.72
C THR A 218 9.93 10.04 -17.02
N VAL A 219 8.74 10.34 -17.51
CA VAL A 219 8.54 11.33 -18.58
C VAL A 219 8.05 12.61 -17.92
N TRP A 220 8.97 13.57 -17.80
CA TRP A 220 8.74 14.80 -17.04
C TRP A 220 7.49 15.55 -17.51
N GLY A 221 6.64 15.91 -16.56
CA GLY A 221 5.38 16.62 -16.81
C GLY A 221 4.27 15.74 -17.41
N VAL A 222 4.51 14.44 -17.66
CA VAL A 222 3.53 13.53 -18.29
C VAL A 222 3.22 12.33 -17.40
N GLY A 223 4.23 11.56 -16.97
CA GLY A 223 4.00 10.34 -16.19
C GLY A 223 5.19 9.38 -16.18
N TYR A 224 4.86 8.08 -16.19
CA TYR A 224 5.84 7.00 -16.09
C TYR A 224 5.65 5.98 -17.21
N LYS A 225 6.73 5.31 -17.59
CA LYS A 225 6.71 4.21 -18.56
C LYS A 225 7.75 3.15 -18.24
N VAL A 226 7.51 1.93 -18.71
CA VAL A 226 8.50 0.88 -18.93
C VAL A 226 8.78 0.82 -20.43
N GLU A 227 10.05 0.71 -20.84
CA GLU A 227 10.38 0.60 -22.27
C GLU A 227 10.05 -0.78 -22.83
N GLU A 228 9.99 -0.92 -24.16
CA GLU A 228 9.80 -2.19 -24.87
C GLU A 228 11.03 -3.10 -24.74
#